data_3aca999c533da956787b6d056d0a42a9
#
_entry.id   3aca999c533da956787b6d056d0a42a9
#
_cell.length_a   1.000
_cell.length_b   1.000
_cell.length_c   1.000
_cell.angle_alpha   90.00
_cell.angle_beta   90.00
_cell.angle_gamma   90.00
#
_symmetry.space_group_name_H-M   'P 1'
#
loop_
_entity.id
_entity.type
_entity.pdbx_description
1 polymer ?
#
loop_
_entity_poly.entity_id
_entity_poly.type
_entity_poly.pdbx_seq_one_letter_code
_entity_poly.pdbx_strand_id
1 'polypeptide(L)'
;EYKLEANDNENSLHSGSNGFSKRFWTVKEQKADEITFEIEDADLEQGFPGNAVVDVTFKVTEENALAIIYNARADKTTTFNMTNHSYFNLNGHASGSVYTHTLQINAEHYTPVKDSKAIPTGEIAPVEGTPFDFTEAKPIGRDIEANDTQLHYGSGYDHNFAIDKTAPGVEKVATAYSPESGIQMDVYTDCVGIQLYTANFIVGQEGKGGVKYNNRDAFCLETQFYPNSINETNFSTPVTKAGDTYHTETDYKFSVR
;
A
#
# COMPACT_ATOMS: atom_id res chain seq x y z
N GLU A 1 2.35 -0.04 27.16
CA GLU A 1 1.19 -0.47 26.38
C GLU A 1 0.37 0.75 25.99
N TYR A 2 -0.01 0.85 24.70
CA TYR A 2 -0.82 1.93 24.16
C TYR A 2 -2.07 1.32 23.53
N LYS A 3 -3.20 1.96 23.72
CA LYS A 3 -4.48 1.52 23.16
C LYS A 3 -4.81 2.40 21.97
N LEU A 4 -4.86 1.79 20.78
CA LEU A 4 -5.31 2.45 19.56
C LEU A 4 -6.84 2.45 19.47
N GLU A 5 -7.38 3.36 18.65
CA GLU A 5 -8.81 3.35 18.32
C GLU A 5 -9.17 2.09 17.52
N ALA A 6 -10.24 1.42 17.91
CA ALA A 6 -10.84 0.32 17.16
C ALA A 6 -11.89 0.90 16.21
N ASN A 7 -11.48 1.24 14.99
CA ASN A 7 -12.34 1.83 13.97
C ASN A 7 -12.75 0.84 12.86
N ASP A 8 -12.21 -0.38 12.92
CA ASP A 8 -12.61 -1.50 12.09
C ASP A 8 -12.80 -2.75 12.95
N ASN A 9 -14.05 -2.98 13.38
CA ASN A 9 -14.39 -3.98 14.39
C ASN A 9 -13.57 -3.78 15.67
N GLU A 10 -12.73 -4.76 16.06
CA GLU A 10 -11.79 -4.65 17.18
C GLU A 10 -10.39 -4.16 16.79
N ASN A 11 -10.16 -3.87 15.52
CA ASN A 11 -8.85 -3.49 14.98
C ASN A 11 -8.74 -2.00 14.72
N SER A 12 -7.50 -1.51 14.65
CA SER A 12 -7.17 -0.17 14.16
C SER A 12 -6.80 -0.26 12.70
N LEU A 13 -7.52 0.47 11.85
CA LEU A 13 -7.28 0.56 10.41
C LEU A 13 -6.96 2.01 10.03
N HIS A 14 -5.92 2.22 9.20
CA HIS A 14 -5.51 3.52 8.67
C HIS A 14 -5.34 4.61 9.75
N SER A 15 -4.79 4.24 10.91
CA SER A 15 -4.56 5.11 12.07
C SER A 15 -5.84 5.66 12.74
N GLY A 16 -6.99 4.99 12.59
CA GLY A 16 -8.23 5.39 13.27
C GLY A 16 -9.12 6.32 12.45
N SER A 17 -10.19 6.81 13.07
CA SER A 17 -11.23 7.63 12.43
C SER A 17 -10.74 9.01 11.98
N ASN A 18 -9.69 9.56 12.63
CA ASN A 18 -9.04 10.82 12.30
C ASN A 18 -7.60 10.63 11.80
N GLY A 19 -7.33 9.52 11.10
CA GLY A 19 -6.02 9.24 10.50
C GLY A 19 -5.59 10.30 9.48
N PHE A 20 -4.34 10.27 9.05
CA PHE A 20 -3.75 11.30 8.19
C PHE A 20 -4.50 11.55 6.88
N SER A 21 -5.21 10.56 6.34
CA SER A 21 -6.06 10.71 5.14
C SER A 21 -7.33 11.54 5.35
N LYS A 22 -7.68 11.85 6.60
CA LYS A 22 -8.89 12.60 7.00
C LYS A 22 -8.58 14.03 7.44
N ARG A 23 -7.32 14.41 7.51
CA ARG A 23 -6.85 15.67 8.07
C ARG A 23 -6.33 16.60 6.98
N PHE A 24 -6.26 17.88 7.30
CA PHE A 24 -5.66 18.89 6.43
C PHE A 24 -4.15 18.93 6.65
N TRP A 25 -3.42 18.97 5.55
CA TRP A 25 -1.98 19.10 5.50
C TRP A 25 -1.60 20.52 5.09
N THR A 26 -0.50 21.02 5.61
CA THR A 26 0.07 22.32 5.21
C THR A 26 1.04 22.11 4.07
N VAL A 27 1.02 23.00 3.06
CA VAL A 27 2.06 23.00 2.03
C VAL A 27 3.35 23.53 2.66
N LYS A 28 4.36 22.68 2.78
CA LYS A 28 5.69 23.03 3.32
C LYS A 28 6.59 23.62 2.24
N GLU A 29 6.61 23.02 1.07
CA GLU A 29 7.40 23.43 -0.08
C GLU A 29 6.66 23.09 -1.38
N GLN A 30 6.81 23.94 -2.39
CA GLN A 30 6.30 23.71 -3.75
C GLN A 30 7.31 24.16 -4.78
N LYS A 31 7.62 23.28 -5.73
CA LYS A 31 8.45 23.53 -6.92
C LYS A 31 7.62 23.22 -8.19
N ALA A 32 8.24 23.29 -9.35
CA ALA A 32 7.55 23.05 -10.62
C ALA A 32 7.10 21.57 -10.78
N ASP A 33 7.89 20.66 -10.26
CA ASP A 33 7.77 19.19 -10.40
C ASP A 33 7.58 18.46 -9.07
N GLU A 34 7.55 19.19 -7.94
CA GLU A 34 7.55 18.62 -6.60
C GLU A 34 6.68 19.45 -5.65
N ILE A 35 5.96 18.77 -4.77
CA ILE A 35 5.24 19.39 -3.65
C ILE A 35 5.43 18.56 -2.39
N THR A 36 5.77 19.24 -1.28
CA THR A 36 5.87 18.63 0.04
C THR A 36 4.75 19.17 0.94
N PHE A 37 4.00 18.24 1.51
CA PHE A 37 3.01 18.53 2.54
C PHE A 37 3.53 18.09 3.90
N GLU A 38 3.16 18.83 4.94
CA GLU A 38 3.52 18.55 6.33
C GLU A 38 2.28 18.50 7.20
N ILE A 39 2.29 17.58 8.17
CA ILE A 39 1.30 17.52 9.24
C ILE A 39 1.98 17.31 10.58
N GLU A 40 1.49 18.01 11.60
CA GLU A 40 1.84 17.78 13.00
C GLU A 40 0.80 16.90 13.65
N ASP A 41 1.27 15.98 14.50
CA ASP A 41 0.44 15.03 15.24
C ASP A 41 0.77 15.12 16.72
N ALA A 42 -0.25 15.31 17.57
CA ALA A 42 -0.04 15.48 19.00
C ALA A 42 0.19 14.14 19.69
N ASP A 43 0.91 14.18 20.81
CA ASP A 43 1.11 12.99 21.68
C ASP A 43 -0.22 12.32 22.00
N LEU A 44 -0.30 11.02 21.74
CA LEU A 44 -1.50 10.16 21.89
C LEU A 44 -2.67 10.50 20.95
N GLU A 45 -2.46 11.28 19.92
CA GLU A 45 -3.46 11.39 18.83
C GLU A 45 -3.67 10.01 18.22
N GLN A 46 -4.92 9.57 18.09
CA GLN A 46 -5.31 8.20 17.70
C GLN A 46 -4.66 7.08 18.55
N GLY A 47 -4.04 7.42 19.71
CA GLY A 47 -3.38 6.50 20.64
C GLY A 47 -1.88 6.28 20.36
N PHE A 48 -1.31 6.91 19.35
CA PHE A 48 0.13 6.80 19.06
C PHE A 48 0.95 7.72 19.97
N PRO A 49 2.08 7.24 20.57
CA PRO A 49 2.89 8.04 21.46
C PRO A 49 3.80 9.03 20.72
N GLY A 50 3.96 10.20 21.33
CA GLY A 50 4.88 11.25 20.90
C GLY A 50 4.23 12.31 20.02
N ASN A 51 4.73 13.57 20.17
CA ASN A 51 4.45 14.59 19.18
C ASN A 51 5.26 14.28 17.94
N ALA A 52 4.59 14.18 16.79
CA ALA A 52 5.21 13.82 15.54
C ALA A 52 5.06 14.92 14.48
N VAL A 53 6.05 15.00 13.61
CA VAL A 53 5.98 15.78 12.35
C VAL A 53 6.18 14.80 11.22
N VAL A 54 5.26 14.82 10.27
CA VAL A 54 5.26 13.93 9.10
C VAL A 54 5.22 14.76 7.84
N ASP A 55 6.16 14.50 6.93
CA ASP A 55 6.20 15.06 5.60
C ASP A 55 5.84 14.00 4.56
N VAL A 56 5.09 14.40 3.53
CA VAL A 56 4.94 13.63 2.30
C VAL A 56 5.31 14.51 1.11
N THR A 57 6.23 14.03 0.29
CA THR A 57 6.64 14.69 -0.95
C THR A 57 6.14 13.90 -2.14
N PHE A 58 5.43 14.58 -3.04
CA PHE A 58 5.07 14.08 -4.36
C PHE A 58 5.95 14.73 -5.40
N LYS A 59 6.64 13.94 -6.21
CA LYS A 59 7.55 14.43 -7.24
C LYS A 59 7.31 13.72 -8.57
N VAL A 60 7.14 14.51 -9.64
CA VAL A 60 7.14 13.98 -11.01
C VAL A 60 8.56 14.01 -11.53
N THR A 61 9.11 12.85 -11.90
CA THR A 61 10.49 12.72 -12.36
C THR A 61 10.60 12.84 -13.89
N GLU A 62 11.79 13.17 -14.39
CA GLU A 62 12.09 13.19 -15.84
C GLU A 62 11.95 11.79 -16.48
N GLU A 63 11.91 10.73 -15.68
CA GLU A 63 11.74 9.35 -16.12
C GLU A 63 10.29 8.90 -16.16
N ASN A 64 9.33 9.83 -16.11
CA ASN A 64 7.88 9.58 -16.07
C ASN A 64 7.44 8.77 -14.83
N ALA A 65 8.06 9.00 -13.70
CA ALA A 65 7.64 8.42 -12.43
C ALA A 65 6.96 9.47 -11.54
N LEU A 66 5.99 9.02 -10.75
CA LEU A 66 5.51 9.72 -9.57
C LEU A 66 6.22 9.10 -8.36
N ALA A 67 7.19 9.84 -7.81
CA ALA A 67 7.83 9.49 -6.55
C ALA A 67 6.99 10.00 -5.38
N ILE A 68 6.79 9.16 -4.36
CA ILE A 68 6.11 9.49 -3.12
C ILE A 68 7.08 9.17 -1.98
N ILE A 69 7.51 10.21 -1.27
CA ILE A 69 8.54 10.11 -0.25
C ILE A 69 7.95 10.53 1.09
N TYR A 70 8.01 9.65 2.08
CA TYR A 70 7.60 9.94 3.45
C TYR A 70 8.81 10.15 4.35
N ASN A 71 8.75 11.19 5.17
CA ASN A 71 9.67 11.38 6.29
C ASN A 71 8.86 11.68 7.55
N ALA A 72 9.26 11.08 8.66
CA ALA A 72 8.60 11.36 9.94
C ALA A 72 9.59 11.33 11.10
N ARG A 73 9.30 12.13 12.14
CA ARG A 73 10.03 12.14 13.40
C ARG A 73 9.05 12.33 14.54
N ALA A 74 9.36 11.73 15.68
CA ALA A 74 8.61 11.93 16.91
C ALA A 74 9.55 12.17 18.11
N ASP A 75 9.04 12.86 19.13
CA ASP A 75 9.78 13.11 20.39
C ASP A 75 9.76 11.91 21.35
N LYS A 76 8.96 10.88 21.06
CA LYS A 76 8.93 9.58 21.74
C LYS A 76 9.09 8.45 20.73
N THR A 77 9.53 7.29 21.23
CA THR A 77 9.50 6.06 20.43
C THR A 77 8.06 5.73 20.05
N THR A 78 7.81 5.59 18.75
CA THR A 78 6.48 5.37 18.19
C THR A 78 6.56 4.46 16.96
N THR A 79 5.47 4.29 16.27
CA THR A 79 5.40 3.48 15.05
C THR A 79 4.94 4.33 13.87
N PHE A 80 5.66 4.23 12.75
CA PHE A 80 5.25 4.78 11.46
C PHE A 80 5.21 3.64 10.43
N ASN A 81 4.10 3.55 9.71
CA ASN A 81 3.94 2.65 8.58
C ASN A 81 3.10 3.37 7.51
N MET A 82 3.78 4.28 6.81
CA MET A 82 3.13 5.15 5.82
C MET A 82 3.02 4.42 4.49
N THR A 83 1.87 4.56 3.85
CA THR A 83 1.66 4.04 2.49
C THR A 83 0.80 4.99 1.67
N ASN A 84 0.72 4.73 0.37
CA ASN A 84 -0.17 5.42 -0.56
C ASN A 84 -1.22 4.44 -1.08
N HIS A 85 -2.49 4.81 -0.92
CA HIS A 85 -3.63 3.97 -1.30
C HIS A 85 -4.25 4.42 -2.64
N SER A 86 -3.40 4.64 -3.65
CA SER A 86 -3.89 4.97 -5.00
C SER A 86 -4.55 3.77 -5.66
N TYR A 87 -5.72 4.01 -6.25
CA TYR A 87 -6.46 3.06 -7.07
C TYR A 87 -6.07 3.22 -8.53
N PHE A 88 -5.49 2.19 -9.13
CA PHE A 88 -5.02 2.19 -10.51
C PHE A 88 -5.94 1.40 -11.43
N ASN A 89 -6.21 1.97 -12.61
CA ASN A 89 -6.72 1.26 -13.78
C ASN A 89 -5.98 1.82 -14.99
N LEU A 90 -5.09 1.02 -15.58
CA LEU A 90 -4.22 1.45 -16.68
C LEU A 90 -4.97 1.65 -18.00
N ASN A 91 -6.25 1.27 -18.07
CA ASN A 91 -7.15 1.57 -19.20
C ASN A 91 -7.90 2.91 -19.02
N GLY A 92 -7.74 3.55 -17.84
CA GLY A 92 -8.46 4.76 -17.45
C GLY A 92 -9.56 4.51 -16.43
N HIS A 93 -9.94 5.56 -15.70
CA HIS A 93 -10.80 5.46 -14.50
C HIS A 93 -12.25 4.97 -14.76
N ALA A 94 -12.70 4.97 -16.01
CA ALA A 94 -14.04 4.57 -16.40
C ALA A 94 -14.08 3.27 -17.22
N SER A 95 -13.00 2.49 -17.23
CA SER A 95 -12.82 1.35 -18.12
C SER A 95 -13.33 0.01 -17.55
N GLY A 96 -13.93 0.04 -16.35
CA GLY A 96 -14.43 -1.17 -15.69
C GLY A 96 -13.29 -2.04 -15.14
N SER A 97 -13.47 -3.36 -15.21
CA SER A 97 -12.65 -4.33 -14.49
C SER A 97 -11.17 -4.37 -14.91
N VAL A 98 -10.29 -4.53 -13.92
CA VAL A 98 -8.83 -4.72 -14.11
C VAL A 98 -8.42 -6.19 -14.31
N TYR A 99 -9.35 -7.09 -14.55
CA TYR A 99 -9.06 -8.53 -14.67
C TYR A 99 -8.04 -8.88 -15.76
N THR A 100 -8.00 -8.12 -16.85
CA THR A 100 -7.08 -8.33 -17.98
C THR A 100 -5.69 -7.72 -17.76
N HIS A 101 -5.54 -6.86 -16.76
CA HIS A 101 -4.22 -6.32 -16.39
C HIS A 101 -3.32 -7.47 -15.93
N THR A 102 -2.11 -7.54 -16.43
CA THR A 102 -1.11 -8.48 -15.93
C THR A 102 -0.32 -7.83 -14.80
N LEU A 103 -0.01 -8.62 -13.79
CA LEU A 103 0.77 -8.21 -12.63
C LEU A 103 1.89 -9.22 -12.39
N GLN A 104 3.08 -8.72 -12.09
CA GLN A 104 4.20 -9.45 -11.54
C GLN A 104 4.63 -8.76 -10.24
N ILE A 105 4.95 -9.54 -9.21
CA ILE A 105 5.48 -9.07 -7.93
C ILE A 105 6.74 -9.89 -7.59
N ASN A 106 7.84 -9.21 -7.27
CA ASN A 106 9.10 -9.85 -6.85
C ASN A 106 8.98 -10.28 -5.38
N ALA A 107 8.18 -11.30 -5.12
CA ALA A 107 7.92 -11.85 -3.79
C ALA A 107 7.59 -13.34 -3.90
N GLU A 108 8.43 -14.19 -3.34
CA GLU A 108 8.18 -15.64 -3.22
C GLU A 108 7.30 -15.98 -2.02
N HIS A 109 6.97 -14.98 -1.18
CA HIS A 109 6.18 -15.17 0.04
C HIS A 109 5.14 -14.06 0.21
N TYR A 110 4.09 -14.37 0.99
CA TYR A 110 3.07 -13.41 1.42
C TYR A 110 2.72 -13.63 2.89
N THR A 111 1.96 -12.73 3.51
CA THR A 111 1.50 -12.88 4.88
C THR A 111 0.01 -13.27 4.89
N PRO A 112 -0.31 -14.56 5.15
CA PRO A 112 -1.71 -15.00 5.23
C PRO A 112 -2.43 -14.35 6.41
N VAL A 113 -3.74 -14.11 6.22
CA VAL A 113 -4.61 -13.50 7.24
C VAL A 113 -5.38 -14.56 8.02
N LYS A 114 -5.77 -14.25 9.26
CA LYS A 114 -6.47 -15.15 10.17
C LYS A 114 -7.91 -15.42 9.73
N ASP A 115 -8.57 -14.38 9.25
CA ASP A 115 -9.97 -14.37 8.85
C ASP A 115 -10.28 -13.11 8.02
N SER A 116 -11.55 -12.83 7.77
CA SER A 116 -12.02 -11.66 7.00
C SER A 116 -11.77 -10.28 7.65
N LYS A 117 -11.15 -10.24 8.84
CA LYS A 117 -10.70 -8.99 9.47
C LYS A 117 -9.29 -8.58 9.03
N ALA A 118 -8.70 -9.33 8.11
CA ALA A 118 -7.43 -9.06 7.43
C ALA A 118 -6.20 -8.90 8.35
N ILE A 119 -6.22 -9.46 9.57
CA ILE A 119 -5.05 -9.45 10.46
C ILE A 119 -4.14 -10.63 10.11
N PRO A 120 -2.85 -10.42 9.77
CA PRO A 120 -1.91 -11.49 9.50
C PRO A 120 -1.79 -12.52 10.63
N THR A 121 -1.53 -13.77 10.26
CA THR A 121 -1.31 -14.85 11.22
C THR A 121 0.03 -14.78 11.94
N GLY A 122 0.97 -13.97 11.42
CA GLY A 122 2.39 -13.97 11.78
C GLY A 122 3.23 -14.91 10.89
N GLU A 123 2.61 -15.70 10.04
CA GLU A 123 3.30 -16.54 9.07
C GLU A 123 3.78 -15.73 7.87
N ILE A 124 4.93 -16.11 7.29
CA ILE A 124 5.40 -15.69 5.97
C ILE A 124 5.36 -16.97 5.11
N ALA A 125 4.28 -17.15 4.37
CA ALA A 125 3.97 -18.36 3.63
C ALA A 125 4.45 -18.27 2.17
N PRO A 126 4.88 -19.37 1.52
CA PRO A 126 5.24 -19.35 0.11
C PRO A 126 4.03 -19.09 -0.79
N VAL A 127 4.24 -18.38 -1.89
CA VAL A 127 3.20 -18.13 -2.91
C VAL A 127 3.09 -19.29 -3.90
N GLU A 128 4.15 -20.11 -4.04
CA GLU A 128 4.21 -21.22 -4.99
C GLU A 128 3.01 -22.16 -4.86
N GLY A 129 2.36 -22.44 -5.99
CA GLY A 129 1.19 -23.33 -6.05
C GLY A 129 -0.10 -22.72 -5.48
N THR A 130 -0.13 -21.45 -5.15
CA THR A 130 -1.30 -20.72 -4.65
C THR A 130 -1.82 -19.71 -5.67
N PRO A 131 -3.04 -19.16 -5.52
CA PRO A 131 -3.53 -18.04 -6.31
C PRO A 131 -2.67 -16.77 -6.19
N PHE A 132 -1.85 -16.66 -5.13
CA PHE A 132 -0.99 -15.52 -4.81
C PHE A 132 0.36 -15.55 -5.55
N ASP A 133 0.65 -16.58 -6.33
CA ASP A 133 1.88 -16.66 -7.11
C ASP A 133 1.85 -15.67 -8.29
N PHE A 134 2.45 -14.48 -8.07
CA PHE A 134 2.72 -13.44 -9.06
C PHE A 134 4.21 -13.31 -9.38
N THR A 135 5.03 -14.31 -9.07
CA THR A 135 6.46 -14.32 -9.42
C THR A 135 6.67 -14.21 -10.92
N GLU A 136 5.78 -14.80 -11.70
CA GLU A 136 5.65 -14.60 -13.13
C GLU A 136 4.42 -13.77 -13.45
N ALA A 137 4.53 -12.92 -14.49
CA ALA A 137 3.42 -12.05 -14.90
C ALA A 137 2.17 -12.84 -15.28
N LYS A 138 1.05 -12.56 -14.61
CA LYS A 138 -0.24 -13.19 -14.91
C LYS A 138 -1.38 -12.16 -14.84
N PRO A 139 -2.51 -12.40 -15.56
CA PRO A 139 -3.70 -11.56 -15.39
C PRO A 139 -4.21 -11.59 -13.95
N ILE A 140 -4.55 -10.41 -13.40
CA ILE A 140 -5.12 -10.28 -12.05
C ILE A 140 -6.38 -11.15 -11.90
N GLY A 141 -7.22 -11.19 -12.95
CA GLY A 141 -8.45 -11.97 -12.94
C GLY A 141 -8.27 -13.48 -13.07
N ARG A 142 -7.04 -13.99 -13.34
CA ARG A 142 -6.83 -15.43 -13.62
C ARG A 142 -7.28 -16.34 -12.48
N ASP A 143 -6.88 -16.00 -11.26
CA ASP A 143 -7.07 -16.86 -10.09
C ASP A 143 -7.92 -16.20 -8.99
N ILE A 144 -8.39 -14.96 -9.19
CA ILE A 144 -9.05 -14.16 -8.15
C ILE A 144 -10.35 -14.78 -7.62
N GLU A 145 -11.02 -15.62 -8.43
CA GLU A 145 -12.24 -16.35 -8.08
C GLU A 145 -11.95 -17.82 -7.72
N ALA A 146 -10.68 -18.19 -7.52
CA ALA A 146 -10.34 -19.57 -7.14
C ALA A 146 -10.94 -19.91 -5.76
N ASN A 147 -11.26 -21.21 -5.56
CA ASN A 147 -11.74 -21.71 -4.27
C ASN A 147 -10.57 -21.79 -3.28
N ASP A 148 -10.13 -20.67 -2.78
CA ASP A 148 -9.02 -20.51 -1.84
C ASP A 148 -9.48 -19.76 -0.59
N THR A 149 -9.07 -20.22 0.58
CA THR A 149 -9.49 -19.65 1.87
C THR A 149 -9.03 -18.20 2.04
N GLN A 150 -7.83 -17.85 1.60
CA GLN A 150 -7.29 -16.51 1.75
C GLN A 150 -8.01 -15.54 0.80
N LEU A 151 -8.26 -15.92 -0.45
CA LEU A 151 -9.10 -15.15 -1.37
C LEU A 151 -10.51 -14.95 -0.83
N HIS A 152 -11.07 -15.97 -0.17
CA HIS A 152 -12.38 -15.85 0.48
C HIS A 152 -12.35 -14.81 1.62
N TYR A 153 -11.31 -14.82 2.46
CA TYR A 153 -11.16 -13.86 3.55
C TYR A 153 -11.02 -12.41 3.03
N GLY A 154 -10.22 -12.17 2.01
CA GLY A 154 -10.03 -10.87 1.37
C GLY A 154 -11.18 -10.45 0.43
N SER A 155 -12.14 -11.34 0.15
CA SER A 155 -13.12 -11.16 -0.93
C SER A 155 -12.44 -10.88 -2.28
N GLY A 156 -11.28 -11.49 -2.53
CA GLY A 156 -10.33 -11.28 -3.62
C GLY A 156 -8.92 -11.07 -3.08
N TYR A 157 -8.06 -10.38 -3.81
CA TYR A 157 -6.76 -10.02 -3.28
C TYR A 157 -6.88 -8.83 -2.32
N ASP A 158 -6.40 -9.01 -1.11
CA ASP A 158 -6.21 -8.00 -0.07
C ASP A 158 -5.13 -8.49 0.89
N HIS A 159 -3.92 -8.70 0.35
CA HIS A 159 -2.85 -9.38 1.06
C HIS A 159 -1.51 -8.67 0.84
N ASN A 160 -0.68 -8.71 1.87
CA ASN A 160 0.68 -8.20 1.82
C ASN A 160 1.64 -9.28 1.29
N PHE A 161 2.44 -8.91 0.31
CA PHE A 161 3.55 -9.72 -0.23
C PHE A 161 4.85 -9.30 0.44
N ALA A 162 5.66 -10.28 0.84
CA ALA A 162 6.98 -10.08 1.40
C ALA A 162 7.98 -9.91 0.26
N ILE A 163 8.43 -8.68 0.02
CA ILE A 163 9.30 -8.34 -1.11
C ILE A 163 10.66 -8.99 -0.95
N ASP A 164 11.14 -9.67 -2.00
CA ASP A 164 12.47 -10.25 -2.08
C ASP A 164 13.48 -9.16 -2.42
N LYS A 165 13.91 -8.41 -1.40
CA LYS A 165 14.90 -7.33 -1.54
C LYS A 165 16.26 -7.91 -1.87
N THR A 166 16.92 -7.36 -2.92
CA THR A 166 18.26 -7.76 -3.33
C THR A 166 19.34 -6.87 -2.71
N ALA A 167 18.99 -5.63 -2.38
CA ALA A 167 19.86 -4.65 -1.74
C ALA A 167 19.06 -3.65 -0.89
N PRO A 168 19.70 -2.94 0.06
CA PRO A 168 19.11 -1.77 0.69
C PRO A 168 18.78 -0.67 -0.33
N GLY A 169 17.70 0.10 -0.08
CA GLY A 169 17.29 1.24 -0.91
C GLY A 169 16.19 0.90 -1.89
N VAL A 170 15.92 1.84 -2.78
CA VAL A 170 14.81 1.75 -3.76
C VAL A 170 15.20 0.80 -4.89
N GLU A 171 14.37 -0.23 -5.13
CA GLU A 171 14.53 -1.16 -6.25
C GLU A 171 13.16 -1.55 -6.83
N LYS A 172 13.16 -2.07 -8.06
CA LYS A 172 11.92 -2.50 -8.72
C LYS A 172 11.37 -3.75 -8.05
N VAL A 173 10.11 -3.68 -7.62
CA VAL A 173 9.44 -4.74 -6.86
C VAL A 173 8.19 -5.30 -7.54
N ALA A 174 7.58 -4.54 -8.45
CA ALA A 174 6.41 -5.02 -9.18
C ALA A 174 6.30 -4.37 -10.56
N THR A 175 5.57 -5.03 -11.45
CA THR A 175 5.20 -4.53 -12.77
C THR A 175 3.74 -4.85 -13.04
N ALA A 176 2.94 -3.83 -13.32
CA ALA A 176 1.59 -3.97 -13.84
C ALA A 176 1.54 -3.51 -15.29
N TYR A 177 0.78 -4.20 -16.14
CA TYR A 177 0.65 -3.88 -17.56
C TYR A 177 -0.77 -4.13 -18.06
N SER A 178 -1.30 -3.20 -18.83
CA SER A 178 -2.55 -3.42 -19.54
C SER A 178 -2.31 -3.72 -21.01
N PRO A 179 -2.73 -4.88 -21.51
CA PRO A 179 -2.63 -5.21 -22.93
C PRO A 179 -3.58 -4.38 -23.82
N GLU A 180 -4.59 -3.75 -23.25
CA GLU A 180 -5.57 -2.94 -23.96
C GLU A 180 -5.04 -1.53 -24.27
N SER A 181 -4.49 -0.83 -23.26
CA SER A 181 -3.94 0.51 -23.41
C SER A 181 -2.47 0.52 -23.84
N GLY A 182 -1.73 -0.57 -23.63
CA GLY A 182 -0.28 -0.64 -23.77
C GLY A 182 0.48 0.04 -22.62
N ILE A 183 -0.21 0.56 -21.61
CA ILE A 183 0.43 1.24 -20.46
C ILE A 183 1.01 0.20 -19.50
N GLN A 184 2.26 0.41 -19.11
CA GLN A 184 2.95 -0.29 -18.05
C GLN A 184 3.23 0.65 -16.89
N MET A 185 3.09 0.13 -15.67
CA MET A 185 3.50 0.75 -14.42
C MET A 185 4.49 -0.15 -13.70
N ASP A 186 5.73 0.29 -13.55
CA ASP A 186 6.74 -0.34 -12.70
C ASP A 186 6.73 0.33 -11.32
N VAL A 187 6.73 -0.47 -10.26
CA VAL A 187 6.77 0.00 -8.87
C VAL A 187 8.16 -0.23 -8.31
N TYR A 188 8.74 0.84 -7.77
CA TYR A 188 10.03 0.80 -7.09
C TYR A 188 9.83 1.24 -5.64
N THR A 189 10.52 0.63 -4.69
CA THR A 189 10.45 1.03 -3.27
C THR A 189 11.62 0.53 -2.45
N ASP A 190 11.86 1.19 -1.32
CA ASP A 190 12.75 0.72 -0.25
C ASP A 190 12.01 -0.08 0.83
N CYS A 191 10.67 -0.15 0.77
CA CYS A 191 9.83 -0.91 1.70
C CYS A 191 10.07 -2.43 1.59
N VAL A 192 9.70 -3.15 2.64
CA VAL A 192 9.85 -4.62 2.74
C VAL A 192 8.63 -5.40 2.30
N GLY A 193 7.48 -4.73 2.16
CA GLY A 193 6.21 -5.35 1.78
C GLY A 193 5.44 -4.50 0.78
N ILE A 194 4.51 -5.15 0.09
CA ILE A 194 3.57 -4.51 -0.82
C ILE A 194 2.21 -5.19 -0.70
N GLN A 195 1.17 -4.42 -0.38
CA GLN A 195 -0.21 -4.89 -0.37
C GLN A 195 -0.77 -4.86 -1.79
N LEU A 196 -1.32 -5.97 -2.25
CA LEU A 196 -2.19 -6.01 -3.42
C LEU A 196 -3.63 -6.01 -2.95
N TYR A 197 -4.39 -4.96 -3.32
CA TYR A 197 -5.82 -4.86 -3.06
C TYR A 197 -6.56 -4.64 -4.39
N THR A 198 -7.65 -5.37 -4.60
CA THR A 198 -8.39 -5.37 -5.89
C THR A 198 -9.76 -4.71 -5.79
N ALA A 199 -9.86 -3.62 -5.03
CA ALA A 199 -11.07 -2.80 -4.88
C ALA A 199 -12.30 -3.63 -4.46
N ASN A 200 -12.11 -4.62 -3.57
CA ASN A 200 -13.08 -5.67 -3.25
C ASN A 200 -14.40 -5.13 -2.66
N PHE A 201 -14.34 -3.97 -2.00
CA PHE A 201 -15.46 -3.38 -1.24
C PHE A 201 -16.00 -2.09 -1.87
N ILE A 202 -15.61 -1.74 -3.09
CA ILE A 202 -16.13 -0.59 -3.80
C ILE A 202 -17.47 -0.98 -4.47
N VAL A 203 -18.56 -0.32 -4.10
CA VAL A 203 -19.90 -0.62 -4.64
C VAL A 203 -20.61 0.69 -5.01
N GLY A 204 -20.69 0.96 -6.32
CA GLY A 204 -21.43 2.11 -6.85
C GLY A 204 -20.90 3.48 -6.40
N GLN A 205 -19.62 3.55 -5.99
CA GLN A 205 -19.01 4.80 -5.54
C GLN A 205 -18.97 5.82 -6.68
N GLU A 206 -19.63 6.95 -6.49
CA GLU A 206 -19.59 8.04 -7.48
C GLU A 206 -18.22 8.73 -7.47
N GLY A 207 -17.63 8.86 -8.63
CA GLY A 207 -16.32 9.45 -8.85
C GLY A 207 -16.31 10.54 -9.92
N LYS A 208 -15.15 10.73 -10.54
CA LYS A 208 -14.93 11.79 -11.55
C LYS A 208 -15.96 11.70 -12.69
N GLY A 209 -16.58 12.85 -13.02
CA GLY A 209 -17.52 12.93 -14.16
C GLY A 209 -18.81 12.14 -13.97
N GLY A 210 -19.18 11.78 -12.74
CA GLY A 210 -20.38 10.98 -12.44
C GLY A 210 -20.25 9.49 -12.75
N VAL A 211 -19.03 9.02 -13.03
CA VAL A 211 -18.75 7.58 -13.22
C VAL A 211 -18.91 6.85 -11.91
N LYS A 212 -19.56 5.70 -11.92
CA LYS A 212 -19.68 4.83 -10.75
C LYS A 212 -18.61 3.76 -10.79
N TYR A 213 -17.84 3.69 -9.70
CA TYR A 213 -16.84 2.65 -9.50
C TYR A 213 -17.42 1.49 -8.72
N ASN A 214 -17.04 0.28 -9.11
CA ASN A 214 -17.47 -0.96 -8.50
C ASN A 214 -16.26 -1.81 -8.09
N ASN A 215 -16.52 -2.93 -7.45
CA ASN A 215 -15.47 -3.90 -7.14
C ASN A 215 -14.76 -4.34 -8.44
N ARG A 216 -13.46 -4.55 -8.36
CA ARG A 216 -12.57 -4.92 -9.48
C ARG A 216 -12.34 -3.82 -10.53
N ASP A 217 -12.87 -2.63 -10.36
CA ASP A 217 -12.62 -1.52 -11.32
C ASP A 217 -11.23 -0.89 -11.13
N ALA A 218 -10.49 -1.30 -10.10
CA ALA A 218 -9.13 -0.86 -9.84
C ALA A 218 -8.34 -1.89 -9.02
N PHE A 219 -7.02 -1.69 -8.97
CA PHE A 219 -6.13 -2.34 -8.03
C PHE A 219 -5.27 -1.31 -7.31
N CYS A 220 -4.82 -1.64 -6.09
CA CYS A 220 -3.85 -0.86 -5.32
C CYS A 220 -2.57 -1.67 -5.13
N LEU A 221 -1.43 -1.00 -5.14
CA LEU A 221 -0.12 -1.54 -4.79
C LEU A 221 0.49 -0.64 -3.72
N GLU A 222 0.34 -1.05 -2.46
CA GLU A 222 0.64 -0.23 -1.29
C GLU A 222 1.91 -0.73 -0.63
N THR A 223 3.00 0.00 -0.81
CA THR A 223 4.31 -0.36 -0.24
C THR A 223 4.37 0.02 1.23
N GLN A 224 4.89 -0.87 2.10
CA GLN A 224 4.75 -0.72 3.54
C GLN A 224 5.64 -1.68 4.33
N PHE A 225 5.69 -1.53 5.66
CA PHE A 225 5.94 -2.64 6.57
C PHE A 225 4.70 -3.55 6.59
N TYR A 226 4.88 -4.84 6.89
CA TYR A 226 3.74 -5.76 6.90
C TYR A 226 2.66 -5.31 7.91
N PRO A 227 1.38 -5.49 7.60
CA PRO A 227 0.32 -5.20 8.57
C PRO A 227 0.54 -5.95 9.89
N ASN A 228 0.17 -5.32 11.01
CA ASN A 228 0.34 -5.87 12.36
C ASN A 228 1.80 -6.13 12.81
N SER A 229 2.83 -5.62 12.09
CA SER A 229 4.26 -5.88 12.40
C SER A 229 4.65 -5.55 13.84
N ILE A 230 3.98 -4.60 14.47
CA ILE A 230 4.26 -4.22 15.86
C ILE A 230 3.99 -5.36 16.85
N ASN A 231 3.14 -6.32 16.49
CA ASN A 231 2.74 -7.45 17.33
C ASN A 231 3.37 -8.78 16.89
N GLU A 232 4.08 -8.82 15.76
CA GLU A 232 4.67 -10.04 15.19
C GLU A 232 6.20 -9.94 15.23
N THR A 233 6.83 -10.70 16.11
CA THR A 233 8.27 -10.60 16.39
C THR A 233 9.18 -11.02 15.25
N ASN A 234 8.67 -11.77 14.28
CA ASN A 234 9.39 -12.22 13.09
C ASN A 234 9.20 -11.29 11.89
N PHE A 235 8.34 -10.27 12.00
CA PHE A 235 8.19 -9.24 10.98
C PHE A 235 9.21 -8.10 11.22
N SER A 236 9.58 -7.41 10.14
CA SER A 236 10.37 -6.18 10.25
C SER A 236 9.59 -5.14 11.05
N THR A 237 10.25 -4.54 12.03
CA THR A 237 9.57 -3.60 12.95
C THR A 237 9.42 -2.21 12.34
N PRO A 238 8.22 -1.60 12.40
CA PRO A 238 7.99 -0.20 12.00
C PRO A 238 8.29 0.79 13.14
N VAL A 239 8.88 0.33 14.24
CA VAL A 239 9.17 1.15 15.41
C VAL A 239 10.31 2.12 15.12
N THR A 240 10.04 3.41 15.25
CA THR A 240 11.01 4.50 15.13
C THR A 240 11.30 5.04 16.53
N LYS A 241 12.58 5.11 16.92
CA LYS A 241 13.00 5.61 18.23
C LYS A 241 12.83 7.12 18.30
N ALA A 242 12.68 7.64 19.51
CA ALA A 242 12.62 9.08 19.76
C ALA A 242 13.78 9.82 19.09
N GLY A 243 13.46 10.79 18.24
CA GLY A 243 14.43 11.60 17.49
C GLY A 243 15.01 10.98 16.23
N ASP A 244 14.83 9.67 16.00
CA ASP A 244 15.22 9.04 14.74
C ASP A 244 14.28 9.49 13.61
N THR A 245 14.75 9.38 12.38
CA THR A 245 13.94 9.65 11.19
C THR A 245 13.41 8.35 10.61
N TYR A 246 12.09 8.26 10.45
CA TYR A 246 11.44 7.32 9.56
C TYR A 246 11.57 7.85 8.13
N HIS A 247 11.87 6.98 7.19
CA HIS A 247 11.94 7.32 5.77
C HIS A 247 11.48 6.14 4.93
N THR A 248 10.64 6.39 3.93
CA THR A 248 10.31 5.44 2.86
C THR A 248 10.05 6.18 1.55
N GLU A 249 10.36 5.50 0.44
CA GLU A 249 10.17 6.00 -0.91
C GLU A 249 9.49 4.96 -1.79
N THR A 250 8.56 5.42 -2.61
CA THR A 250 7.88 4.60 -3.61
C THR A 250 7.71 5.38 -4.90
N ASP A 251 8.17 4.77 -6.01
CA ASP A 251 8.02 5.33 -7.34
C ASP A 251 7.07 4.49 -8.18
N TYR A 252 6.07 5.13 -8.76
CA TYR A 252 5.24 4.56 -9.81
C TYR A 252 5.71 5.11 -11.16
N LYS A 253 6.46 4.30 -11.91
CA LYS A 253 7.05 4.68 -13.20
C LYS A 253 6.21 4.17 -14.35
N PHE A 254 5.77 5.08 -15.23
CA PHE A 254 4.90 4.75 -16.35
C PHE A 254 5.66 4.74 -17.67
N SER A 255 5.30 3.77 -18.52
CA SER A 255 5.80 3.64 -19.88
C SER A 255 4.70 3.06 -20.79
N VAL A 256 4.93 3.07 -22.10
CA VAL A 256 4.07 2.44 -23.11
C VAL A 256 4.88 1.37 -23.83
N ARG A 257 4.32 0.17 -23.98
CA ARG A 257 4.90 -0.95 -24.74
C ARG A 257 4.29 -1.03 -26.13
#